data_217f735326c74cf434369b1474991336
#
_entry.id   217f735326c74cf434369b1474991336
#
_cell.length_a   1.000
_cell.length_b   1.000
_cell.length_c   1.000
_cell.angle_alpha   90.00
_cell.angle_beta   90.00
_cell.angle_gamma   90.00
#
_symmetry.space_group_name_H-M   'P 1'
#
loop_
_entity.id
_entity.type
_entity.pdbx_description
1 polymer ?
#
loop_
_entity_poly.entity_id
_entity_poly.type
_entity_poly.pdbx_seq_one_letter_code
_entity_poly.pdbx_strand_id
1 'polypeptide(L)'
;MREKFTIFWFRRDLRLEDNKGLYKALKGTNKVIPIFIYDTEIIDKLPKNDHRLTFIHNALGGINNAMKRNRCSVGIYRGTPKAIFNKIIREFPIEKVITN
;
A
#
# COMPACT_ATOMS: atom_id res chain seq x y z
N MET A 1 16.04 17.28 -12.84
CA MET A 1 15.64 16.99 -11.46
C MET A 1 15.01 15.63 -11.37
N ARG A 2 15.45 14.84 -10.41
CA ARG A 2 14.85 13.53 -10.20
C ARG A 2 13.49 13.69 -9.53
N GLU A 3 12.51 12.99 -10.08
CA GLU A 3 11.19 12.94 -9.49
C GLU A 3 11.23 12.15 -8.20
N LYS A 4 10.65 12.69 -7.14
CA LYS A 4 10.56 12.01 -5.86
C LYS A 4 9.17 11.42 -5.66
N PHE A 5 9.09 10.36 -4.88
CA PHE A 5 7.85 9.64 -4.64
C PHE A 5 7.49 9.65 -3.16
N THR A 6 6.20 9.62 -2.90
CA THR A 6 5.65 9.39 -1.56
C THR A 6 4.99 8.03 -1.57
N ILE A 7 5.36 7.18 -0.61
CA ILE A 7 4.69 5.90 -0.45
C ILE A 7 3.47 6.11 0.43
N PHE A 8 2.31 5.64 -0.02
CA PHE A 8 1.15 5.50 0.86
C PHE A 8 0.94 4.03 1.18
N TRP A 9 1.15 3.67 2.43
CA TRP A 9 1.07 2.29 2.89
C TRP A 9 -0.31 2.05 3.52
N PHE A 10 -1.15 1.28 2.81
CA PHE A 10 -2.42 0.79 3.36
C PHE A 10 -2.11 -0.24 4.43
N ARG A 11 -2.15 0.16 5.67
CA ARG A 11 -1.81 -0.71 6.79
C ARG A 11 -3.03 -1.24 7.52
N ARG A 12 -3.97 -0.35 7.87
CA ARG A 12 -5.17 -0.70 8.63
C ARG A 12 -6.45 -0.52 7.86
N ASP A 13 -6.62 0.62 7.24
CA ASP A 13 -7.84 0.96 6.51
C ASP A 13 -7.65 0.73 5.02
N LEU A 14 -8.28 -0.33 4.51
CA LEU A 14 -8.23 -0.67 3.08
C LEU A 14 -9.40 0.00 2.37
N ARG A 15 -9.36 1.34 2.30
CA ARG A 15 -10.41 2.10 1.64
C ARG A 15 -9.83 3.37 1.02
N LEU A 16 -10.50 3.84 -0.03
CA LEU A 16 -10.16 5.10 -0.68
C LEU A 16 -10.94 6.27 -0.12
N GLU A 17 -12.21 6.04 0.24
CA GLU A 17 -13.07 7.07 0.80
C GLU A 17 -12.78 7.28 2.28
N ASP A 18 -12.92 8.54 2.74
CA ASP A 18 -12.67 8.92 4.14
C ASP A 18 -11.30 8.50 4.65
N ASN A 19 -10.32 8.43 3.77
CA ASN A 19 -8.97 8.08 4.15
C ASN A 19 -8.11 9.34 4.26
N LYS A 20 -7.96 9.86 5.48
CA LYS A 20 -7.21 11.09 5.74
C LYS A 20 -5.74 10.99 5.33
N GLY A 21 -5.12 9.83 5.56
CA GLY A 21 -3.73 9.61 5.18
C GLY A 21 -3.53 9.67 3.67
N LEU A 22 -4.41 9.01 2.93
CA LEU A 22 -4.37 9.02 1.47
C LEU A 22 -4.59 10.44 0.94
N TYR A 23 -5.57 11.14 1.49
CA TYR A 23 -5.86 12.51 1.09
C TYR A 23 -4.64 13.42 1.31
N LYS A 24 -3.99 13.28 2.46
CA LYS A 24 -2.77 14.04 2.77
C LYS A 24 -1.63 13.70 1.79
N ALA A 25 -1.48 12.43 1.44
CA ALA A 25 -0.46 12.01 0.47
C ALA A 25 -0.71 12.61 -0.90
N LEU A 26 -1.96 12.62 -1.35
CA LEU A 26 -2.33 13.13 -2.66
C LEU A 26 -2.22 14.65 -2.77
N LYS A 27 -2.28 15.37 -1.65
CA LYS A 27 -2.09 16.82 -1.63
C LYS A 27 -0.64 17.26 -1.83
N GLY A 28 0.31 16.35 -1.62
CA GLY A 28 1.72 16.66 -1.81
C GLY A 28 2.07 16.82 -3.28
N THR A 29 3.26 17.36 -3.53
CA THR A 29 3.75 17.58 -4.90
C THR A 29 4.34 16.31 -5.52
N ASN A 30 4.67 15.32 -4.71
CA ASN A 30 5.27 14.07 -5.18
C ASN A 30 4.22 13.12 -5.73
N LYS A 31 4.62 12.28 -6.66
CA LYS A 31 3.78 11.17 -7.08
C LYS A 31 3.63 10.18 -5.94
N VAL A 32 2.44 9.62 -5.79
CA VAL A 32 2.13 8.68 -4.73
C VAL A 32 2.20 7.25 -5.26
N ILE A 33 2.94 6.41 -4.55
CA ILE A 33 2.97 4.97 -4.80
C ILE A 33 2.17 4.28 -3.70
N PRO A 34 0.94 3.85 -3.97
CA PRO A 34 0.16 3.12 -2.97
C PRO A 34 0.64 1.67 -2.89
N ILE A 35 0.84 1.18 -1.68
CA ILE A 35 1.29 -0.20 -1.47
C ILE A 35 0.49 -0.87 -0.35
N PHE A 36 0.44 -2.19 -0.41
CA PHE A 36 -0.02 -3.03 0.67
C PHE A 36 1.00 -4.16 0.87
N ILE A 37 1.32 -4.46 2.13
CA ILE A 37 2.26 -5.53 2.47
C ILE A 37 1.54 -6.62 3.23
N TYR A 38 1.53 -7.84 2.67
CA TYR A 38 1.17 -9.03 3.42
C TYR A 38 2.35 -9.38 4.34
N ASP A 39 2.24 -8.97 5.61
CA ASP A 39 3.28 -9.19 6.60
C ASP A 39 3.35 -10.67 6.96
N THR A 40 4.43 -11.33 6.56
CA THR A 40 4.57 -12.77 6.77
C THR A 40 4.66 -13.15 8.24
N GLU A 41 5.12 -12.26 9.11
CA GLU A 41 5.15 -12.51 10.54
C GLU A 41 3.73 -12.62 11.14
N ILE A 42 2.76 -11.95 10.52
CA ILE A 42 1.38 -11.98 10.94
C ILE A 42 0.60 -13.06 10.18
N ILE A 43 0.72 -13.06 8.86
CA ILE A 43 -0.08 -13.92 7.97
C ILE A 43 0.25 -15.39 8.14
N ASP A 44 1.53 -15.73 8.29
CA ASP A 44 1.96 -17.12 8.41
C ASP A 44 1.47 -17.77 9.71
N LYS A 45 1.06 -16.95 10.68
CA LYS A 45 0.45 -17.44 11.93
C LYS A 45 -1.05 -17.67 11.84
N LEU A 46 -1.69 -17.21 10.75
CA LEU A 46 -3.12 -17.35 10.57
C LEU A 46 -3.46 -18.71 9.93
N PRO A 47 -4.61 -19.32 10.29
CA PRO A 47 -5.10 -20.50 9.60
C PRO A 47 -5.30 -20.22 8.11
N LYS A 48 -5.12 -21.22 7.25
CA LYS A 48 -5.25 -21.08 5.80
C LYS A 48 -6.64 -20.59 5.37
N ASN A 49 -7.67 -20.90 6.14
CA ASN A 49 -9.06 -20.51 5.84
C ASN A 49 -9.55 -19.34 6.70
N ASP A 50 -8.64 -18.51 7.19
CA ASP A 50 -9.01 -17.36 8.01
C ASP A 50 -9.77 -16.33 7.17
N HIS A 51 -10.94 -15.91 7.65
CA HIS A 51 -11.79 -14.94 6.95
C HIS A 51 -11.11 -13.58 6.76
N ARG A 52 -10.16 -13.24 7.62
CA ARG A 52 -9.43 -11.97 7.51
C ARG A 52 -8.64 -11.89 6.21
N LEU A 53 -8.06 -12.99 5.76
CA LEU A 53 -7.31 -13.03 4.49
C LEU A 53 -8.24 -12.81 3.31
N THR A 54 -9.41 -13.43 3.32
CA THR A 54 -10.40 -13.24 2.27
C THR A 54 -10.90 -11.79 2.24
N PHE A 55 -11.17 -11.22 3.41
CA PHE A 55 -11.60 -9.82 3.51
C PHE A 55 -10.55 -8.87 2.92
N ILE A 56 -9.28 -9.06 3.29
CA ILE A 56 -8.18 -8.23 2.78
C ILE A 56 -8.06 -8.35 1.26
N HIS A 57 -8.09 -9.58 0.76
CA HIS A 57 -8.00 -9.84 -0.68
C HIS A 57 -9.12 -9.14 -1.46
N ASN A 58 -10.35 -9.25 -0.98
CA ASN A 58 -11.49 -8.61 -1.62
C ASN A 58 -11.41 -7.09 -1.55
N ALA A 59 -10.98 -6.53 -0.42
CA ALA A 59 -10.82 -5.10 -0.25
C ALA A 59 -9.75 -4.55 -1.20
N LEU A 60 -8.62 -5.24 -1.34
CA LEU A 60 -7.57 -4.84 -2.27
C LEU A 60 -8.04 -4.91 -3.73
N GLY A 61 -8.83 -5.92 -4.08
CA GLY A 61 -9.41 -6.02 -5.41
C GLY A 61 -10.29 -4.81 -5.73
N GLY A 62 -11.12 -4.39 -4.78
CA GLY A 62 -11.97 -3.20 -4.93
C GLY A 62 -11.16 -1.92 -5.09
N ILE A 63 -10.11 -1.75 -4.28
CA ILE A 63 -9.21 -0.60 -4.38
C ILE A 63 -8.51 -0.58 -5.74
N ASN A 64 -7.97 -1.70 -6.19
CA ASN A 64 -7.31 -1.78 -7.48
C ASN A 64 -8.25 -1.44 -8.64
N ASN A 65 -9.48 -1.94 -8.60
CA ASN A 65 -10.46 -1.64 -9.64
C ASN A 65 -10.78 -0.14 -9.70
N ALA A 66 -10.90 0.51 -8.53
CA ALA A 66 -11.14 1.94 -8.47
C ALA A 66 -9.93 2.73 -8.99
N MET A 67 -8.72 2.31 -8.65
CA MET A 67 -7.50 3.00 -9.08
C MET A 67 -7.19 2.83 -10.55
N LYS A 68 -7.57 1.71 -11.16
CA LYS A 68 -7.38 1.48 -12.60
C LYS A 68 -8.07 2.54 -13.45
N ARG A 69 -9.17 3.10 -12.97
CA ARG A 69 -9.87 4.17 -13.65
C ARG A 69 -8.99 5.42 -13.79
N ASN A 70 -8.03 5.60 -12.89
CA ASN A 70 -7.08 6.71 -12.89
C ASN A 70 -5.68 6.28 -13.32
N ARG A 71 -5.56 5.13 -13.97
CA ARG A 71 -4.30 4.56 -14.44
C ARG A 71 -3.29 4.30 -13.31
N CYS A 72 -3.80 3.95 -12.14
CA CYS A 72 -2.99 3.61 -10.98
C CYS A 72 -3.28 2.19 -10.53
N SER A 73 -2.41 1.65 -9.69
CA SER A 73 -2.64 0.36 -9.05
C SER A 73 -1.89 0.30 -7.73
N VAL A 74 -2.42 -0.50 -6.80
CA VAL A 74 -1.74 -0.74 -5.52
C VAL A 74 -0.66 -1.79 -5.74
N GLY A 75 0.57 -1.47 -5.32
CA GLY A 75 1.65 -2.46 -5.30
C GLY A 75 1.42 -3.42 -4.15
N ILE A 76 1.27 -4.70 -4.45
CA ILE A 76 1.02 -5.72 -3.44
C ILE A 76 2.30 -6.52 -3.23
N TYR A 77 2.77 -6.55 -1.99
CA TYR A 77 4.00 -7.23 -1.62
C TYR A 77 3.74 -8.24 -0.52
N ARG A 78 4.59 -9.24 -0.44
CA ARG A 78 4.56 -10.23 0.63
C ARG A 78 5.94 -10.33 1.25
N GLY A 79 6.02 -10.19 2.57
CA GLY A 79 7.27 -10.22 3.30
C GLY A 79 7.19 -9.40 4.56
N THR A 80 8.34 -9.13 5.17
CA THR A 80 8.37 -8.21 6.31
C THR A 80 8.41 -6.77 5.80
N PRO A 81 7.77 -5.83 6.51
CA PRO A 81 7.81 -4.43 6.10
C PRO A 81 9.22 -3.90 5.89
N LYS A 82 10.15 -4.26 6.78
CA LYS A 82 11.55 -3.82 6.67
C LYS A 82 12.18 -4.25 5.35
N ALA A 83 12.02 -5.50 4.97
CA ALA A 83 12.59 -6.03 3.73
C ALA A 83 11.96 -5.36 2.51
N ILE A 84 10.64 -5.18 2.52
CA ILE A 84 9.92 -4.58 1.41
C ILE A 84 10.31 -3.11 1.23
N PHE A 85 10.37 -2.33 2.32
CA PHE A 85 10.78 -0.92 2.24
C PHE A 85 12.22 -0.77 1.77
N ASN A 86 13.13 -1.63 2.23
CA ASN A 86 14.50 -1.61 1.74
C ASN A 86 14.58 -1.82 0.22
N LYS A 87 13.76 -2.72 -0.30
CA LYS A 87 13.68 -2.98 -1.73
C LYS A 87 13.15 -1.77 -2.49
N ILE A 88 12.05 -1.18 -2.02
CA ILE A 88 11.41 -0.04 -2.69
C ILE A 88 12.34 1.18 -2.70
N ILE A 89 13.00 1.46 -1.58
CA ILE A 89 13.91 2.59 -1.46
C ILE A 89 15.08 2.48 -2.43
N ARG A 90 15.54 1.26 -2.71
CA ARG A 90 16.60 1.03 -3.71
C ARG A 90 16.13 1.27 -5.14
N GLU A 91 14.86 0.99 -5.43
CA GLU A 91 14.32 1.10 -6.78
C GLU A 91 13.82 2.50 -7.11
N PHE A 92 13.36 3.26 -6.12
CA PHE A 92 12.71 4.56 -6.32
C PHE A 92 13.25 5.60 -5.35
N PRO A 93 13.34 6.87 -5.78
CA PRO A 93 13.73 7.98 -4.89
C PRO A 93 12.55 8.35 -3.98
N ILE A 94 12.45 7.70 -2.83
CA ILE A 94 11.36 7.90 -1.88
C ILE A 94 11.69 9.06 -0.96
N GLU A 95 10.80 10.04 -0.87
CA GLU A 95 10.94 11.17 0.04
C GLU A 95 10.31 10.90 1.39
N LYS A 96 9.10 10.33 1.40
CA LYS A 96 8.40 10.05 2.65
C LYS A 96 7.42 8.90 2.52
N VAL A 97 7.03 8.36 3.66
CA VAL A 97 6.04 7.30 3.77
C VAL A 97 4.89 7.81 4.63
N ILE A 98 3.67 7.68 4.14
CA ILE A 98 2.47 8.01 4.88
C ILE A 98 1.68 6.71 5.07
N THR A 99 1.20 6.48 6.28
CA THR A 99 0.39 5.30 6.60
C THR A 99 -0.88 5.72 7.35
N ASN A 100 -1.89 4.89 7.25
CA ASN A 100 -3.14 5.10 7.99
C ASN A 100 -3.19 4.29 9.29
#